data_c44972e3578e26fb32d04ce75ef15ab7
#
_entry.id   c44972e3578e26fb32d04ce75ef15ab7
#
_cell.length_a   1.000
_cell.length_b   1.000
_cell.length_c   1.000
_cell.angle_alpha   90.00
_cell.angle_beta   90.00
_cell.angle_gamma   90.00
#
_symmetry.space_group_name_H-M   'P 1'
#
loop_
_entity.id
_entity.type
_entity.pdbx_description
1 polymer ?
#
loop_
_entity_poly.entity_id
_entity_poly.type
_entity_poly.pdbx_seq_one_letter_code
_entity_poly.pdbx_strand_id
1 'polypeptide(L)'
;MFALQGCKAPQAEQSVQPNVIYVFPDQYRNQAMEFWGQEGFREKVNFRNDPVHTPRLNDFARESVVLTSAMSNCPLSSPHRGSLLTGMYPN
;
A
#
# COMPACT_ATOMS: atom_id res chain seq x y z
N MET A 1 54.20 24.40 -16.57
CA MET A 1 53.45 23.24 -17.05
C MET A 1 52.27 23.06 -16.10
N PHE A 2 51.08 23.60 -16.42
CA PHE A 2 49.87 23.56 -15.58
C PHE A 2 49.03 22.37 -16.02
N ALA A 3 48.84 21.41 -15.13
CA ALA A 3 47.94 20.28 -15.36
C ALA A 3 46.48 20.72 -15.11
N LEU A 4 45.66 20.72 -16.13
CA LEU A 4 44.20 20.90 -16.07
C LEU A 4 43.60 19.62 -15.45
N GLN A 5 43.21 19.69 -14.17
CA GLN A 5 42.37 18.66 -13.56
C GLN A 5 40.93 18.82 -14.09
N GLY A 6 40.57 17.94 -15.00
CA GLY A 6 39.20 17.87 -15.50
C GLY A 6 38.23 17.52 -14.36
N CYS A 7 37.21 18.38 -14.12
CA CYS A 7 36.09 18.08 -13.24
C CYS A 7 35.37 16.82 -13.77
N LYS A 8 35.45 15.71 -13.02
CA LYS A 8 34.55 14.57 -13.24
C LYS A 8 33.14 15.02 -12.92
N ALA A 9 32.25 14.99 -13.91
CA ALA A 9 30.83 15.17 -13.69
C ALA A 9 30.34 14.07 -12.74
N PRO A 10 29.42 14.40 -11.78
CA PRO A 10 28.84 13.39 -10.92
C PRO A 10 28.12 12.36 -11.80
N GLN A 11 28.50 11.09 -11.64
CA GLN A 11 27.75 9.99 -12.26
C GLN A 11 26.35 10.00 -11.65
N ALA A 12 25.32 10.15 -12.49
CA ALA A 12 23.95 9.98 -12.07
C ALA A 12 23.80 8.55 -11.52
N GLU A 13 23.44 8.44 -10.23
CA GLU A 13 23.06 7.15 -9.65
C GLU A 13 21.90 6.61 -10.50
N GLN A 14 22.12 5.44 -11.10
CA GLN A 14 21.04 4.74 -11.80
C GLN A 14 19.99 4.39 -10.74
N SER A 15 18.86 5.11 -10.73
CA SER A 15 17.73 4.77 -9.89
C SER A 15 17.21 3.40 -10.31
N VAL A 16 17.41 2.39 -9.44
CA VAL A 16 16.80 1.08 -9.65
C VAL A 16 15.29 1.25 -9.45
N GLN A 17 14.55 1.12 -10.55
CA GLN A 17 13.09 1.17 -10.48
C GLN A 17 12.58 -0.11 -9.79
N PRO A 18 11.83 -0.01 -8.70
CA PRO A 18 11.30 -1.18 -8.01
C PRO A 18 10.19 -1.84 -8.83
N ASN A 19 10.06 -3.17 -8.68
CA ASN A 19 8.88 -3.86 -9.14
C ASN A 19 7.72 -3.55 -8.18
N VAL A 20 6.54 -3.27 -8.73
CA VAL A 20 5.32 -3.01 -7.96
C VAL A 20 4.34 -4.16 -8.18
N ILE A 21 3.91 -4.80 -7.09
CA ILE A 21 2.86 -5.82 -7.11
C ILE A 21 1.63 -5.23 -6.44
N TYR A 22 0.53 -5.11 -7.19
CA TYR A 22 -0.74 -4.65 -6.68
C TYR A 22 -1.68 -5.83 -6.45
N VAL A 23 -2.04 -6.10 -5.19
CA VAL A 23 -2.96 -7.17 -4.80
C VAL A 23 -4.31 -6.56 -4.46
N PHE A 24 -5.34 -6.95 -5.20
CA PHE A 24 -6.69 -6.44 -5.07
C PHE A 24 -7.70 -7.58 -4.90
N PRO A 25 -8.03 -7.96 -3.65
CA PRO A 25 -9.02 -9.00 -3.40
C PRO A 25 -10.45 -8.51 -3.71
N ASP A 26 -11.29 -9.38 -4.22
CA ASP A 26 -12.69 -9.08 -4.48
C ASP A 26 -13.53 -9.24 -3.21
N GLN A 27 -14.42 -8.28 -2.94
CA GLN A 27 -15.37 -8.28 -1.81
C GLN A 27 -14.75 -8.57 -0.43
N TYR A 28 -13.48 -8.24 -0.26
CA TYR A 28 -12.80 -8.46 1.01
C TYR A 28 -13.13 -7.33 2.00
N ARG A 29 -13.77 -7.69 3.10
CA ARG A 29 -14.18 -6.73 4.13
C ARG A 29 -12.96 -6.24 4.93
N ASN A 30 -12.90 -4.94 5.19
CA ASN A 30 -11.83 -4.36 6.01
C ASN A 30 -11.74 -5.01 7.40
N GLN A 31 -12.87 -5.35 8.02
CA GLN A 31 -12.92 -6.00 9.34
C GLN A 31 -12.43 -7.45 9.32
N ALA A 32 -12.34 -8.11 8.16
CA ALA A 32 -11.94 -9.50 8.03
C ALA A 32 -10.41 -9.68 8.02
N MET A 33 -9.71 -8.95 8.88
CA MET A 33 -8.26 -9.04 9.10
C MET A 33 -7.99 -9.12 10.60
N GLU A 34 -7.36 -10.21 11.03
CA GLU A 34 -7.12 -10.49 12.44
C GLU A 34 -6.26 -9.42 13.12
N PHE A 35 -5.31 -8.83 12.41
CA PHE A 35 -4.39 -7.84 12.99
C PHE A 35 -5.09 -6.61 13.56
N TRP A 36 -6.30 -6.25 13.11
CA TRP A 36 -7.07 -5.16 13.70
C TRP A 36 -7.43 -5.37 15.18
N GLY A 37 -7.47 -6.63 15.64
CA GLY A 37 -7.69 -6.97 17.04
C GLY A 37 -6.42 -6.95 17.91
N GLN A 38 -5.24 -6.80 17.30
CA GLN A 38 -3.96 -6.85 18.02
C GLN A 38 -3.58 -5.49 18.61
N GLU A 39 -2.75 -5.53 19.64
CA GLU A 39 -2.15 -4.33 20.24
C GLU A 39 -1.38 -3.52 19.20
N GLY A 40 -1.49 -2.20 19.25
CA GLY A 40 -0.89 -1.28 18.29
C GLY A 40 -1.70 -1.02 17.03
N PHE A 41 -2.69 -1.88 16.71
CA PHE A 41 -3.65 -1.66 15.63
C PHE A 41 -5.04 -1.35 16.15
N ARG A 42 -5.50 -2.08 17.17
CA ARG A 42 -6.84 -1.93 17.75
C ARG A 42 -7.16 -0.51 18.21
N GLU A 43 -6.17 0.19 18.74
CA GLU A 43 -6.31 1.55 19.27
C GLU A 43 -6.43 2.61 18.15
N LYS A 44 -6.10 2.24 16.91
CA LYS A 44 -6.09 3.14 15.74
C LYS A 44 -7.37 3.08 14.92
N VAL A 45 -8.27 2.17 15.25
CA VAL A 45 -9.54 1.96 14.52
C VAL A 45 -10.72 2.04 15.47
N ASN A 46 -11.88 2.44 14.95
CA ASN A 46 -13.11 2.61 15.71
C ASN A 46 -14.13 1.47 15.46
N PHE A 47 -13.66 0.33 14.96
CA PHE A 47 -14.48 -0.84 14.70
C PHE A 47 -13.88 -2.08 15.35
N ARG A 48 -14.69 -3.11 15.50
CA ARG A 48 -14.27 -4.45 15.94
C ARG A 48 -14.00 -5.32 14.71
N ASN A 49 -12.89 -6.04 14.73
CA ASN A 49 -12.60 -7.01 13.68
C ASN A 49 -13.52 -8.24 13.75
N ASP A 50 -13.71 -8.87 12.60
CA ASP A 50 -14.39 -10.17 12.51
C ASP A 50 -13.55 -11.26 13.20
N PRO A 51 -14.17 -12.34 13.71
CA PRO A 51 -13.47 -13.48 14.30
C PRO A 51 -12.85 -14.36 13.19
N VAL A 52 -11.78 -13.88 12.59
CA VAL A 52 -11.05 -14.54 11.50
C VAL A 52 -9.62 -14.86 11.91
N HIS A 53 -9.01 -15.82 11.25
CA HIS A 53 -7.62 -16.19 11.47
C HIS A 53 -6.79 -15.94 10.20
N THR A 54 -5.95 -14.89 10.24
CA THR A 54 -5.16 -14.43 9.10
C THR A 54 -3.70 -14.19 9.46
N PRO A 55 -2.95 -15.23 9.90
CA PRO A 55 -1.61 -15.06 10.47
C PRO A 55 -0.61 -14.45 9.48
N ARG A 56 -0.69 -14.79 8.19
CA ARG A 56 0.19 -14.20 7.17
C ARG A 56 -0.05 -12.72 6.94
N LEU A 57 -1.30 -12.26 7.04
CA LEU A 57 -1.62 -10.84 7.00
C LEU A 57 -1.16 -10.12 8.28
N ASN A 58 -1.18 -10.79 9.42
CA ASN A 58 -0.64 -10.25 10.66
C ASN A 58 0.87 -9.99 10.55
N ASP A 59 1.62 -10.96 10.02
CA ASP A 59 3.07 -10.82 9.82
C ASP A 59 3.36 -9.69 8.83
N PHE A 60 2.65 -9.67 7.71
CA PHE A 60 2.78 -8.62 6.70
C PHE A 60 2.43 -7.22 7.24
N ALA A 61 1.39 -7.09 8.06
CA ALA A 61 0.99 -5.82 8.66
C ALA A 61 2.06 -5.25 9.60
N ARG A 62 2.81 -6.11 10.30
CA ARG A 62 3.90 -5.68 11.21
C ARG A 62 5.11 -5.12 10.45
N GLU A 63 5.33 -5.56 9.23
CA GLU A 63 6.49 -5.19 8.40
C GLU A 63 6.14 -4.13 7.35
N SER A 64 4.91 -3.63 7.33
CA SER A 64 4.42 -2.72 6.30
C SER A 64 3.74 -1.47 6.85
N VAL A 65 3.46 -0.52 5.98
CA VAL A 65 2.64 0.65 6.32
C VAL A 65 1.18 0.28 6.19
N VAL A 66 0.44 0.33 7.29
CA VAL A 66 -1.01 0.08 7.33
C VAL A 66 -1.77 1.40 7.33
N LEU A 67 -2.57 1.62 6.29
CA LEU A 67 -3.42 2.81 6.16
C LEU A 67 -4.76 2.55 6.85
N THR A 68 -4.96 3.13 8.02
CA THR A 68 -6.14 2.89 8.88
C THR A 68 -7.41 3.61 8.42
N SER A 69 -7.26 4.65 7.59
CA SER A 69 -8.35 5.52 7.15
C SER A 69 -8.40 5.68 5.63
N ALA A 70 -7.90 4.70 4.88
CA ALA A 70 -7.99 4.71 3.44
C ALA A 70 -9.44 4.50 2.98
N MET A 71 -9.89 5.35 2.07
CA MET A 71 -11.25 5.33 1.54
C MET A 71 -11.24 5.06 0.03
N SER A 72 -12.18 4.24 -0.43
CA SER A 72 -12.41 4.04 -1.86
C SER A 72 -13.15 5.25 -2.44
N ASN A 73 -12.79 5.64 -3.66
CA ASN A 73 -13.51 6.64 -4.44
C ASN A 73 -14.93 6.18 -4.80
N CYS A 74 -15.16 4.87 -4.90
CA CYS A 74 -16.46 4.26 -5.08
C CYS A 74 -16.46 2.86 -4.48
N PRO A 75 -17.33 2.54 -3.51
CA PRO A 75 -17.34 1.24 -2.83
C PRO A 75 -18.05 0.13 -3.62
N LEU A 76 -18.29 0.33 -4.91
CA LEU A 76 -18.89 -0.64 -5.82
C LEU A 76 -17.80 -1.24 -6.73
N SER A 77 -17.88 -2.55 -6.97
CA SER A 77 -16.84 -3.32 -7.67
C SER A 77 -16.51 -2.78 -9.07
N SER A 78 -17.50 -2.64 -9.95
CA SER A 78 -17.26 -2.26 -11.35
C SER A 78 -16.76 -0.81 -11.49
N PRO A 79 -17.36 0.21 -10.87
CA PRO A 79 -16.84 1.57 -10.95
C PRO A 79 -15.45 1.73 -10.32
N HIS A 80 -15.19 1.05 -9.20
CA HIS A 80 -13.88 1.09 -8.58
C HIS A 80 -12.80 0.48 -9.48
N ARG A 81 -13.07 -0.67 -10.10
CA ARG A 81 -12.15 -1.31 -11.06
C ARG A 81 -11.94 -0.45 -12.31
N GLY A 82 -13.00 0.18 -12.80
CA GLY A 82 -12.90 1.16 -13.88
C GLY A 82 -11.95 2.30 -13.53
N SER A 83 -12.11 2.91 -12.36
CA SER A 83 -11.21 3.97 -11.87
C SER A 83 -9.76 3.51 -11.74
N LEU A 84 -9.54 2.31 -11.22
CA LEU A 84 -8.20 1.73 -11.07
C LEU A 84 -7.50 1.55 -12.42
N LEU A 85 -8.23 1.04 -13.41
CA LEU A 85 -7.66 0.75 -14.73
C LEU A 85 -7.48 1.98 -15.62
N THR A 86 -8.32 2.99 -15.44
CA THR A 86 -8.32 4.20 -16.28
C THR A 86 -7.67 5.40 -15.64
N GLY A 87 -7.48 5.39 -14.31
CA GLY A 87 -7.06 6.56 -13.55
C GLY A 87 -8.12 7.65 -13.43
N MET A 88 -9.37 7.39 -13.83
CA MET A 88 -10.46 8.35 -13.84
C MET A 88 -11.45 8.07 -12.71
N TYR A 89 -12.05 9.13 -12.17
CA TYR A 89 -13.17 8.97 -11.22
C TYR A 89 -14.41 8.43 -11.94
N PRO A 90 -15.21 7.57 -11.26
CA PRO A 90 -16.50 7.14 -11.81
C PRO A 90 -17.48 8.32 -11.83
N ASN A 91 -18.21 8.44 -12.91
CA ASN A 91 -19.30 9.41 -13.04
C ASN A 91 -20.56 8.87 -12.36
#